data_d1931344183ce0150a84a9b2e306b1a7
#
_entry.id   d1931344183ce0150a84a9b2e306b1a7
#
_cell.length_a   1.000
_cell.length_b   1.000
_cell.length_c   1.000
_cell.angle_alpha   90.00
_cell.angle_beta   90.00
_cell.angle_gamma   90.00
#
_symmetry.space_group_name_H-M   'P 1'
#
loop_
_entity.id
_entity.type
_entity.pdbx_description
1 polymer ?
#
loop_
_entity_poly.entity_id
_entity_poly.type
_entity_poly.pdbx_seq_one_letter_code
_entity_poly.pdbx_strand_id
1 'polypeptide(L)'
;GLRIRFVRASCAKQPAVDLSGSIRQAAAEGNSVYTPAPATNIVLQKLTERGMLKREITPGKYELTCPWVNEHTDQVDSGAVYWTPDESHPHGAFKCQHGHCIGRGISELLDYLGIEHEAALMKARITTAPGEVNRIVVAAETELARTGLYFQRSGRIVRLERSTITGNLQLQEVNANSLLVDLSALTRWQHYDGRSKKVVPCDPSSKYLSAILESGRHQALPEIIGVARQPMIDELGRTSKKAGYCAANKLYADFDEHTYEVPDRPTKEDALQALAELEALLEEFPFETDCDKSATLSAILTAVVRSQLKLAPMIHVHAHLPGSGKSYLTALIAAFATGDEVAASSFPKDDEECRKFLHSQLLSSPAAIIFDNLTTD
;
A
#
# COMPACT_ATOMS: atom_id res chain seq x y z
N GLY A 1 5.14 -15.14 -40.36
CA GLY A 1 5.56 -15.45 -39.00
C GLY A 1 5.51 -14.20 -38.11
N LEU A 2 5.51 -14.39 -36.81
CA LEU A 2 5.61 -13.32 -35.82
C LEU A 2 7.09 -12.94 -35.64
N ARG A 3 7.36 -11.63 -35.64
CA ARG A 3 8.68 -11.07 -35.32
C ARG A 3 8.61 -10.18 -34.08
N ILE A 4 9.65 -10.23 -33.26
CA ILE A 4 9.76 -9.42 -32.06
C ILE A 4 11.00 -8.54 -32.13
N ARG A 5 10.84 -7.26 -31.86
CA ARG A 5 11.92 -6.28 -31.79
C ARG A 5 11.92 -5.55 -30.45
N PHE A 6 13.08 -5.42 -29.87
CA PHE A 6 13.30 -4.59 -28.68
C PHE A 6 13.68 -3.17 -29.15
N VAL A 7 12.86 -2.19 -28.77
CA VAL A 7 13.12 -0.78 -29.06
C VAL A 7 13.77 -0.14 -27.83
N ARG A 8 14.98 0.35 -28.00
CA ARG A 8 15.72 1.02 -26.92
C ARG A 8 15.32 2.49 -26.86
N ALA A 9 14.67 2.91 -25.78
CA ALA A 9 14.46 4.33 -25.50
C ALA A 9 15.79 4.94 -25.04
N SER A 10 16.29 5.97 -25.71
CA SER A 10 17.42 6.75 -25.24
C SER A 10 16.94 7.74 -24.17
N CYS A 11 17.25 7.47 -22.92
CA CYS A 11 17.00 8.39 -21.83
C CYS A 11 18.28 9.17 -21.51
N ALA A 12 18.23 10.50 -21.61
CA ALA A 12 19.32 11.36 -21.21
C ALA A 12 19.52 11.25 -19.68
N LYS A 13 20.76 10.98 -19.26
CA LYS A 13 21.14 10.92 -17.85
C LYS A 13 20.95 12.28 -17.19
N GLN A 14 20.01 12.39 -16.24
CA GLN A 14 20.06 13.45 -15.25
C GLN A 14 20.86 12.99 -14.04
N PRO A 15 21.75 13.82 -13.46
CA PRO A 15 22.49 13.45 -12.28
C PRO A 15 21.55 13.34 -11.08
N ALA A 16 21.67 12.26 -10.33
CA ALA A 16 20.97 12.08 -9.05
C ALA A 16 21.54 13.07 -8.02
N VAL A 17 20.69 13.91 -7.46
CA VAL A 17 21.02 14.77 -6.32
C VAL A 17 20.85 13.94 -5.05
N ASP A 18 21.96 13.71 -4.34
CA ASP A 18 21.95 13.03 -3.06
C ASP A 18 21.48 13.99 -1.95
N LEU A 19 20.31 13.73 -1.39
CA LEU A 19 19.67 14.49 -0.31
C LEU A 19 19.67 13.75 1.03
N SER A 20 20.42 12.66 1.19
CA SER A 20 20.35 11.77 2.36
C SER A 20 20.94 12.31 3.66
N GLY A 21 21.70 13.43 3.63
CA GLY A 21 22.45 13.94 4.79
C GLY A 21 21.69 14.83 5.77
N SER A 22 20.63 15.52 5.36
CA SER A 22 19.99 16.58 6.17
C SER A 22 18.69 16.18 6.89
N ILE A 23 18.18 14.98 6.66
CA ILE A 23 16.85 14.57 7.14
C ILE A 23 16.88 13.87 8.52
N ARG A 24 18.05 13.36 8.95
CA ARG A 24 18.15 12.60 10.20
C ARG A 24 18.20 13.43 11.49
N GLN A 25 18.48 14.74 11.42
CA GLN A 25 18.61 15.59 12.61
C GLN A 25 17.34 16.29 13.08
N ALA A 26 16.31 16.41 12.24
CA ALA A 26 15.07 17.12 12.59
C ALA A 26 14.04 16.28 13.39
N ALA A 27 14.25 14.97 13.49
CA ALA A 27 13.30 14.06 14.14
C ALA A 27 13.53 13.89 15.67
N ALA A 28 14.63 14.43 16.23
CA ALA A 28 15.02 14.16 17.62
C ALA A 28 14.69 15.27 18.63
N GLU A 29 14.27 16.45 18.18
CA GLU A 29 13.99 17.59 19.07
C GLU A 29 12.63 18.22 18.78
N GLY A 30 11.58 17.71 19.37
CA GLY A 30 10.28 18.35 19.26
C GLY A 30 9.25 17.86 20.25
N ASN A 31 8.94 18.68 21.23
CA ASN A 31 7.72 18.54 22.03
C ASN A 31 6.51 18.36 21.10
N SER A 32 5.92 17.19 21.16
CA SER A 32 4.84 16.70 20.31
C SER A 32 3.61 17.62 20.38
N VAL A 33 3.14 18.11 19.22
CA VAL A 33 1.77 18.69 19.06
C VAL A 33 0.74 17.57 19.19
N TYR A 34 1.18 16.37 19.23
CA TYR A 34 0.46 15.14 19.32
C TYR A 34 0.16 14.83 20.79
N THR A 35 -1.08 14.96 21.20
CA THR A 35 -1.57 14.44 22.47
C THR A 35 -2.63 13.37 22.18
N PRO A 36 -2.41 12.14 22.62
CA PRO A 36 -3.43 11.10 22.51
C PRO A 36 -4.73 11.56 23.16
N ALA A 37 -5.86 11.34 22.47
CA ALA A 37 -7.15 11.71 23.03
C ALA A 37 -7.61 10.67 24.06
N PRO A 38 -8.15 11.08 25.22
CA PRO A 38 -9.20 10.32 25.88
C PRO A 38 -10.49 10.52 25.06
N ALA A 39 -10.68 9.75 24.01
CA ALA A 39 -11.97 9.56 23.41
C ALA A 39 -12.77 8.64 24.34
N THR A 40 -14.08 8.72 24.28
CA THR A 40 -14.96 7.69 24.84
C THR A 40 -14.48 6.36 24.25
N ASN A 41 -13.74 5.60 25.04
CA ASN A 41 -13.10 4.37 24.56
C ASN A 41 -14.21 3.36 24.30
N ILE A 42 -14.45 3.04 23.03
CA ILE A 42 -15.52 2.14 22.61
C ILE A 42 -15.41 0.75 23.29
N VAL A 43 -14.17 0.31 23.56
CA VAL A 43 -13.93 -0.96 24.27
C VAL A 43 -14.43 -0.87 25.71
N LEU A 44 -14.12 0.22 26.43
CA LEU A 44 -14.63 0.43 27.80
C LEU A 44 -16.15 0.56 27.80
N GLN A 45 -16.72 1.26 26.81
CA GLN A 45 -18.17 1.37 26.67
C GLN A 45 -18.80 -0.01 26.50
N LYS A 46 -18.29 -0.85 25.57
CA LYS A 46 -18.82 -2.19 25.31
C LYS A 46 -18.61 -3.15 26.50
N LEU A 47 -17.49 -3.04 27.19
CA LEU A 47 -17.24 -3.80 28.41
C LEU A 47 -18.22 -3.43 29.53
N THR A 48 -18.53 -2.13 29.65
CA THR A 48 -19.53 -1.63 30.61
C THR A 48 -20.95 -2.09 30.24
N GLU A 49 -21.35 -1.94 28.98
CA GLU A 49 -22.64 -2.42 28.47
C GLU A 49 -22.89 -3.91 28.71
N ARG A 50 -21.83 -4.72 28.65
CA ARG A 50 -21.87 -6.18 28.90
C ARG A 50 -21.68 -6.57 30.36
N GLY A 51 -21.49 -5.59 31.27
CA GLY A 51 -21.24 -5.84 32.69
C GLY A 51 -19.90 -6.53 32.97
N MET A 52 -18.93 -6.43 32.04
CA MET A 52 -17.65 -7.10 32.14
C MET A 52 -16.55 -6.23 32.78
N LEU A 53 -16.75 -4.92 32.85
CA LEU A 53 -15.81 -3.99 33.46
C LEU A 53 -15.92 -4.04 34.99
N LYS A 54 -14.79 -4.27 35.69
CA LYS A 54 -14.76 -4.36 37.17
C LYS A 54 -14.32 -3.04 37.81
N ARG A 55 -13.07 -2.66 37.63
CA ARG A 55 -12.50 -1.45 38.21
C ARG A 55 -11.30 -0.95 37.44
N GLU A 56 -10.99 0.31 37.57
CA GLU A 56 -9.72 0.88 37.17
C GLU A 56 -8.66 0.60 38.24
N ILE A 57 -7.53 0.00 37.82
CA ILE A 57 -6.42 -0.34 38.71
C ILE A 57 -5.46 0.83 38.83
N THR A 58 -5.12 1.43 37.67
CA THR A 58 -4.32 2.65 37.51
C THR A 58 -4.88 3.42 36.30
N PRO A 59 -4.58 4.71 36.14
CA PRO A 59 -5.05 5.46 34.99
C PRO A 59 -4.80 4.72 33.66
N GLY A 60 -5.87 4.43 32.94
CA GLY A 60 -5.84 3.70 31.68
C GLY A 60 -5.71 2.18 31.76
N LYS A 61 -5.68 1.60 32.96
CA LYS A 61 -5.60 0.15 33.17
C LYS A 61 -6.81 -0.37 33.93
N TYR A 62 -7.57 -1.27 33.34
CA TYR A 62 -8.86 -1.74 33.85
C TYR A 62 -8.87 -3.24 34.05
N GLU A 63 -9.37 -3.68 35.21
CA GLU A 63 -9.69 -5.08 35.47
C GLU A 63 -11.07 -5.41 34.89
N LEU A 64 -11.17 -6.57 34.24
CA LEU A 64 -12.41 -7.03 33.63
C LEU A 64 -12.64 -8.53 33.84
N THR A 65 -13.88 -8.95 33.64
CA THR A 65 -14.22 -10.36 33.49
C THR A 65 -13.68 -10.86 32.16
N CYS A 66 -12.90 -11.95 32.20
CA CYS A 66 -12.34 -12.52 30.98
C CYS A 66 -13.46 -13.03 30.07
N PRO A 67 -13.49 -12.68 28.75
CA PRO A 67 -14.47 -13.23 27.80
C PRO A 67 -14.53 -14.76 27.80
N TRP A 68 -13.42 -15.39 28.10
CA TRP A 68 -13.24 -16.86 28.08
C TRP A 68 -13.11 -17.45 29.51
N VAL A 69 -13.76 -16.83 30.49
CA VAL A 69 -13.73 -17.29 31.91
C VAL A 69 -14.18 -18.73 32.07
N ASN A 70 -15.11 -19.18 31.23
CA ASN A 70 -15.63 -20.55 31.25
C ASN A 70 -14.58 -21.61 30.86
N GLU A 71 -13.50 -21.19 30.23
CA GLU A 71 -12.37 -22.05 29.86
C GLU A 71 -11.27 -22.05 30.92
N HIS A 72 -11.37 -21.19 31.94
CA HIS A 72 -10.38 -21.14 33.03
C HIS A 72 -10.53 -22.35 33.94
N THR A 73 -9.43 -22.80 34.52
CA THR A 73 -9.44 -23.80 35.58
C THR A 73 -10.27 -23.27 36.76
N ASP A 74 -11.23 -24.06 37.21
CA ASP A 74 -12.18 -23.72 38.27
C ASP A 74 -13.02 -22.45 37.96
N GLN A 75 -13.08 -22.00 36.71
CA GLN A 75 -13.79 -20.80 36.27
C GLN A 75 -13.41 -19.53 37.07
N VAL A 76 -12.15 -19.44 37.50
CA VAL A 76 -11.68 -18.30 38.25
C VAL A 76 -11.69 -17.04 37.38
N ASP A 77 -12.48 -16.03 37.79
CA ASP A 77 -12.60 -14.73 37.15
C ASP A 77 -11.67 -13.69 37.77
N SER A 78 -10.37 -13.82 37.52
CA SER A 78 -9.35 -12.87 37.96
C SER A 78 -8.25 -12.74 36.91
N GLY A 79 -7.41 -11.70 37.02
CA GLY A 79 -6.20 -11.58 36.23
C GLY A 79 -6.38 -11.22 34.75
N ALA A 80 -7.59 -10.83 34.33
CA ALA A 80 -7.82 -10.25 33.00
C ALA A 80 -7.79 -8.72 33.07
N VAL A 81 -7.00 -8.10 32.22
CA VAL A 81 -6.74 -6.67 32.23
C VAL A 81 -6.77 -6.11 30.82
N TYR A 82 -7.38 -4.94 30.68
CA TYR A 82 -7.36 -4.11 29.49
C TYR A 82 -6.61 -2.81 29.77
N TRP A 83 -5.75 -2.40 28.85
CA TRP A 83 -5.11 -1.08 28.82
C TRP A 83 -5.72 -0.26 27.68
N THR A 84 -6.03 0.99 28.00
CA THR A 84 -6.51 1.92 26.98
C THR A 84 -5.44 2.17 25.92
N PRO A 85 -5.84 2.53 24.69
CA PRO A 85 -4.90 2.87 23.63
C PRO A 85 -3.86 3.91 24.05
N ASP A 86 -2.61 3.67 23.66
CA ASP A 86 -1.47 4.59 23.77
C ASP A 86 -0.68 4.64 22.47
N GLU A 87 0.45 5.37 22.44
CA GLU A 87 1.30 5.50 21.25
C GLU A 87 1.90 4.17 20.77
N SER A 88 2.17 3.25 21.71
CA SER A 88 2.76 1.93 21.42
C SER A 88 1.69 0.89 21.05
N HIS A 89 0.48 1.07 21.57
CA HIS A 89 -0.64 0.15 21.42
C HIS A 89 -1.91 0.93 20.97
N PRO A 90 -2.01 1.30 19.70
CA PRO A 90 -3.08 2.19 19.21
C PRO A 90 -4.50 1.63 19.37
N HIS A 91 -4.66 0.31 19.47
CA HIS A 91 -5.93 -0.35 19.77
C HIS A 91 -6.13 -0.62 21.27
N GLY A 92 -5.15 -0.27 22.11
CA GLY A 92 -5.05 -0.72 23.47
C GLY A 92 -4.38 -2.09 23.57
N ALA A 93 -4.36 -2.66 24.76
CA ALA A 93 -3.81 -3.99 25.01
C ALA A 93 -4.75 -4.80 25.91
N PHE A 94 -4.81 -6.09 25.71
CA PHE A 94 -5.51 -7.03 26.56
C PHE A 94 -4.61 -8.18 26.93
N LYS A 95 -4.68 -8.61 28.20
CA LYS A 95 -3.98 -9.78 28.68
C LYS A 95 -4.79 -10.47 29.78
N CYS A 96 -4.94 -11.77 29.66
CA CYS A 96 -5.38 -12.64 30.73
C CYS A 96 -4.20 -13.50 31.19
N GLN A 97 -4.08 -13.71 32.52
CA GLN A 97 -2.97 -14.47 33.10
C GLN A 97 -3.19 -15.99 33.14
N HIS A 98 -4.38 -16.45 32.78
CA HIS A 98 -4.70 -17.88 32.77
C HIS A 98 -4.12 -18.59 31.55
N GLY A 99 -3.62 -19.82 31.78
CA GLY A 99 -2.95 -20.61 30.74
C GLY A 99 -3.78 -20.86 29.48
N HIS A 100 -5.11 -21.04 29.63
CA HIS A 100 -6.04 -21.24 28.50
C HIS A 100 -6.20 -20.00 27.61
N CYS A 101 -5.78 -18.81 28.09
CA CYS A 101 -5.83 -17.57 27.34
C CYS A 101 -4.49 -17.18 26.69
N ILE A 102 -3.50 -18.08 26.71
CA ILE A 102 -2.20 -17.85 26.04
C ILE A 102 -2.44 -17.67 24.55
N GLY A 103 -1.94 -16.55 23.98
CA GLY A 103 -2.13 -16.19 22.57
C GLY A 103 -3.37 -15.33 22.28
N ARG A 104 -4.24 -15.08 23.27
CA ARG A 104 -5.37 -14.16 23.15
C ARG A 104 -4.96 -12.75 23.56
N GLY A 105 -5.03 -11.82 22.65
CA GLY A 105 -4.66 -10.42 22.83
C GLY A 105 -5.82 -9.46 22.57
N ILE A 106 -5.48 -8.24 22.15
CA ILE A 106 -6.47 -7.20 21.90
C ILE A 106 -7.38 -7.55 20.71
N SER A 107 -6.86 -8.19 19.68
CA SER A 107 -7.63 -8.57 18.49
C SER A 107 -8.79 -9.48 18.85
N GLU A 108 -8.53 -10.55 19.61
CA GLU A 108 -9.54 -11.50 20.04
C GLU A 108 -10.57 -10.84 20.99
N LEU A 109 -10.15 -9.87 21.81
CA LEU A 109 -11.09 -9.09 22.62
C LEU A 109 -11.99 -8.21 21.77
N LEU A 110 -11.48 -7.55 20.75
CA LEU A 110 -12.27 -6.72 19.82
C LEU A 110 -13.28 -7.58 19.07
N ASP A 111 -12.86 -8.72 18.55
CA ASP A 111 -13.73 -9.68 17.85
C ASP A 111 -14.84 -10.17 18.76
N TYR A 112 -14.51 -10.55 20.00
CA TYR A 112 -15.50 -10.96 21.00
C TYR A 112 -16.53 -9.87 21.30
N LEU A 113 -16.09 -8.61 21.38
CA LEU A 113 -16.96 -7.46 21.64
C LEU A 113 -17.76 -7.03 20.41
N GLY A 114 -17.45 -7.55 19.22
CA GLY A 114 -18.04 -7.15 17.94
C GLY A 114 -17.64 -5.71 17.56
N ILE A 115 -16.41 -5.32 17.88
CA ILE A 115 -15.84 -4.00 17.57
C ILE A 115 -14.94 -4.17 16.36
N GLU A 116 -15.20 -3.43 15.29
CA GLU A 116 -14.26 -3.31 14.19
C GLU A 116 -12.93 -2.74 14.71
N HIS A 117 -11.81 -3.34 14.32
CA HIS A 117 -10.48 -2.96 14.82
C HIS A 117 -10.18 -1.47 14.58
N GLU A 118 -10.61 -0.92 13.44
CA GLU A 118 -10.47 0.49 13.13
C GLU A 118 -11.26 1.41 14.08
N ALA A 119 -12.42 0.97 14.57
CA ALA A 119 -13.24 1.73 15.50
C ALA A 119 -12.62 1.85 16.91
N ALA A 120 -11.75 0.91 17.27
CA ALA A 120 -11.03 0.90 18.54
C ALA A 120 -9.78 1.79 18.54
N LEU A 121 -9.32 2.24 17.35
CA LEU A 121 -8.15 3.10 17.23
C LEU A 121 -8.32 4.41 18.02
N MET A 122 -7.29 4.73 18.77
CA MET A 122 -7.19 6.02 19.42
C MET A 122 -7.03 7.14 18.39
N LYS A 123 -8.01 8.05 18.31
CA LYS A 123 -7.91 9.23 17.45
C LYS A 123 -6.91 10.23 18.03
N ALA A 124 -5.83 10.44 17.31
CA ALA A 124 -4.84 11.45 17.65
C ALA A 124 -5.43 12.85 17.68
N ARG A 125 -4.95 13.69 18.62
CA ARG A 125 -5.29 15.10 18.67
C ARG A 125 -4.25 15.93 17.98
N ILE A 126 -4.67 16.71 16.98
CA ILE A 126 -3.82 17.66 16.27
C ILE A 126 -4.22 19.07 16.73
N THR A 127 -3.37 19.68 17.57
CA THR A 127 -3.58 21.06 18.02
C THR A 127 -2.93 22.01 17.04
N THR A 128 -3.72 22.89 16.43
CA THR A 128 -3.21 23.89 15.50
C THR A 128 -2.71 25.13 16.23
N ALA A 129 -1.54 25.61 15.83
CA ALA A 129 -0.96 26.84 16.33
C ALA A 129 -0.26 27.63 15.20
N PRO A 130 -0.25 28.97 15.26
CA PRO A 130 0.50 29.80 14.33
C PRO A 130 2.00 29.46 14.36
N GLY A 131 2.64 29.39 13.19
CA GLY A 131 4.07 29.11 13.08
C GLY A 131 4.44 27.61 13.06
N GLU A 132 3.50 26.70 13.32
CA GLU A 132 3.78 25.25 13.49
C GLU A 132 3.30 24.36 12.33
N VAL A 133 3.21 24.93 11.12
CA VAL A 133 2.66 24.21 9.96
C VAL A 133 3.39 22.88 9.73
N ASN A 134 4.72 22.87 9.78
CA ASN A 134 5.49 21.65 9.53
C ASN A 134 5.18 20.54 10.55
N ARG A 135 5.10 20.85 11.84
CA ARG A 135 4.73 19.88 12.89
C ARG A 135 3.35 19.31 12.69
N ILE A 136 2.40 20.17 12.31
CA ILE A 136 1.01 19.78 12.06
C ILE A 136 0.91 18.87 10.85
N VAL A 137 1.65 19.19 9.76
CA VAL A 137 1.72 18.37 8.56
C VAL A 137 2.28 16.98 8.88
N VAL A 138 3.42 16.91 9.56
CA VAL A 138 4.05 15.62 9.94
C VAL A 138 3.13 14.80 10.84
N ALA A 139 2.44 15.42 11.80
CA ALA A 139 1.49 14.72 12.66
C ALA A 139 0.32 14.13 11.87
N ALA A 140 -0.25 14.90 10.93
CA ALA A 140 -1.33 14.41 10.07
C ALA A 140 -0.86 13.28 9.15
N GLU A 141 0.31 13.40 8.52
CA GLU A 141 0.90 12.35 7.69
C GLU A 141 1.19 11.07 8.48
N THR A 142 1.64 11.21 9.74
CA THR A 142 1.88 10.06 10.62
C THR A 142 0.59 9.26 10.86
N GLU A 143 -0.53 9.95 11.08
CA GLU A 143 -1.80 9.28 11.27
C GLU A 143 -2.34 8.63 9.99
N LEU A 144 -2.14 9.29 8.84
CA LEU A 144 -2.46 8.69 7.55
C LEU A 144 -1.62 7.42 7.30
N ALA A 145 -0.30 7.49 7.57
CA ALA A 145 0.61 6.36 7.41
C ALA A 145 0.23 5.16 8.29
N ARG A 146 -0.24 5.40 9.52
CA ARG A 146 -0.67 4.34 10.45
C ARG A 146 -1.80 3.47 9.91
N THR A 147 -2.63 3.99 9.02
CA THR A 147 -3.70 3.18 8.40
C THR A 147 -3.16 2.10 7.47
N GLY A 148 -1.90 2.22 7.00
CA GLY A 148 -1.35 1.36 5.96
C GLY A 148 -1.96 1.56 4.56
N LEU A 149 -2.83 2.57 4.40
CA LEU A 149 -3.53 2.86 3.14
C LEU A 149 -2.96 4.07 2.40
N TYR A 150 -2.24 4.96 3.09
CA TYR A 150 -1.72 6.20 2.53
C TYR A 150 -0.22 6.14 2.30
N PHE A 151 0.18 6.60 1.14
CA PHE A 151 1.56 6.57 0.66
C PHE A 151 1.89 7.88 -0.07
N GLN A 152 3.18 8.13 -0.25
CA GLN A 152 3.63 9.16 -1.18
C GLN A 152 4.12 8.55 -2.48
N ARG A 153 3.84 9.21 -3.58
CA ARG A 153 4.29 8.85 -4.91
C ARG A 153 4.64 10.10 -5.71
N SER A 154 5.91 10.22 -6.10
CA SER A 154 6.40 11.39 -6.87
C SER A 154 6.00 12.74 -6.26
N GLY A 155 6.04 12.86 -4.93
CA GLY A 155 5.67 14.08 -4.20
C GLY A 155 4.17 14.33 -4.07
N ARG A 156 3.32 13.35 -4.35
CA ARG A 156 1.87 13.40 -4.17
C ARG A 156 1.41 12.35 -3.19
N ILE A 157 0.34 12.64 -2.46
CA ILE A 157 -0.30 11.65 -1.58
C ILE A 157 -1.25 10.79 -2.41
N VAL A 158 -1.08 9.48 -2.28
CA VAL A 158 -1.96 8.48 -2.89
C VAL A 158 -2.53 7.56 -1.81
N ARG A 159 -3.75 7.07 -2.07
CA ARG A 159 -4.44 6.11 -1.20
C ARG A 159 -4.69 4.82 -1.97
N LEU A 160 -4.52 3.69 -1.30
CA LEU A 160 -4.96 2.39 -1.80
C LEU A 160 -6.49 2.31 -1.74
N GLU A 161 -7.10 1.99 -2.87
CA GLU A 161 -8.55 1.89 -3.00
C GLU A 161 -8.91 0.74 -3.95
N ARG A 162 -9.96 -0.02 -3.61
CA ARG A 162 -10.46 -1.05 -4.53
C ARG A 162 -11.37 -0.40 -5.57
N SER A 163 -11.06 -0.63 -6.83
CA SER A 163 -11.91 -0.22 -7.94
C SER A 163 -13.29 -0.89 -7.84
N THR A 164 -14.34 -0.10 -7.87
CA THR A 164 -15.72 -0.62 -7.88
C THR A 164 -16.08 -1.35 -9.18
N ILE A 165 -15.30 -1.13 -10.24
CA ILE A 165 -15.52 -1.73 -11.57
C ILE A 165 -14.80 -3.08 -11.66
N THR A 166 -13.51 -3.12 -11.28
CA THR A 166 -12.67 -4.31 -11.48
C THR A 166 -12.47 -5.11 -10.19
N GLY A 167 -12.80 -4.55 -9.02
CA GLY A 167 -12.47 -5.13 -7.71
C GLY A 167 -10.99 -5.05 -7.33
N ASN A 168 -10.15 -4.58 -8.24
CA ASN A 168 -8.70 -4.54 -8.08
C ASN A 168 -8.24 -3.37 -7.22
N LEU A 169 -7.21 -3.59 -6.41
CA LEU A 169 -6.57 -2.53 -5.65
C LEU A 169 -5.78 -1.61 -6.58
N GLN A 170 -5.96 -0.31 -6.41
CA GLN A 170 -5.32 0.73 -7.23
C GLN A 170 -4.86 1.89 -6.36
N LEU A 171 -3.93 2.69 -6.90
CA LEU A 171 -3.49 3.93 -6.28
C LEU A 171 -4.33 5.09 -6.78
N GLN A 172 -5.07 5.73 -5.87
CA GLN A 172 -5.88 6.91 -6.15
C GLN A 172 -5.20 8.15 -5.56
N GLU A 173 -5.04 9.22 -6.36
CA GLU A 173 -4.55 10.50 -5.86
C GLU A 173 -5.56 11.10 -4.89
N VAL A 174 -5.08 11.57 -3.74
CA VAL A 174 -5.91 12.17 -2.69
C VAL A 174 -6.13 13.65 -2.99
N ASN A 175 -7.40 14.05 -3.03
CA ASN A 175 -7.77 15.46 -3.17
C ASN A 175 -8.10 16.11 -1.82
N ALA A 176 -8.24 17.44 -1.79
CA ALA A 176 -8.46 18.19 -0.56
C ALA A 176 -9.74 17.80 0.19
N ASN A 177 -10.81 17.48 -0.54
CA ASN A 177 -12.08 17.10 0.07
C ASN A 177 -12.03 15.70 0.68
N SER A 178 -11.46 14.74 -0.02
CA SER A 178 -11.26 13.39 0.53
C SER A 178 -10.31 13.43 1.73
N LEU A 179 -9.21 14.19 1.65
CA LEU A 179 -8.29 14.36 2.76
C LEU A 179 -8.94 14.99 4.00
N LEU A 180 -9.81 15.98 3.81
CA LEU A 180 -10.58 16.60 4.90
C LEU A 180 -11.43 15.55 5.63
N VAL A 181 -12.18 14.75 4.88
CA VAL A 181 -13.05 13.70 5.44
C VAL A 181 -12.22 12.65 6.16
N ASP A 182 -11.15 12.17 5.52
CA ASP A 182 -10.28 11.12 6.06
C ASP A 182 -9.58 11.58 7.35
N LEU A 183 -9.00 12.78 7.37
CA LEU A 183 -8.38 13.34 8.58
C LEU A 183 -9.38 13.61 9.70
N SER A 184 -10.59 14.05 9.38
CA SER A 184 -11.64 14.23 10.38
C SER A 184 -12.11 12.89 10.97
N ALA A 185 -12.07 11.82 10.17
CA ALA A 185 -12.37 10.46 10.62
C ALA A 185 -11.26 9.88 11.50
N LEU A 186 -9.98 10.08 11.11
CA LEU A 186 -8.81 9.48 11.76
C LEU A 186 -8.32 10.26 12.98
N THR A 187 -8.51 11.59 12.99
CA THR A 187 -7.89 12.49 13.98
C THR A 187 -8.92 13.46 14.58
N ARG A 188 -8.56 14.09 15.69
CA ARG A 188 -9.33 15.17 16.31
C ARG A 188 -8.54 16.47 16.25
N TRP A 189 -9.02 17.41 15.47
CA TRP A 189 -8.42 18.73 15.34
C TRP A 189 -8.96 19.69 16.39
N GLN A 190 -8.09 20.54 16.90
CA GLN A 190 -8.43 21.55 17.90
C GLN A 190 -7.50 22.76 17.81
N HIS A 191 -7.95 23.90 18.30
CA HIS A 191 -7.15 25.12 18.41
C HIS A 191 -7.39 25.83 19.75
N TYR A 192 -6.44 26.65 20.17
CA TYR A 192 -6.59 27.50 21.33
C TYR A 192 -7.38 28.75 20.93
N ASP A 193 -8.54 28.96 21.56
CA ASP A 193 -9.32 30.19 21.41
C ASP A 193 -8.90 31.20 22.49
N GLY A 194 -8.28 32.31 22.07
CA GLY A 194 -7.80 33.36 22.94
C GLY A 194 -8.91 34.14 23.67
N ARG A 195 -10.16 34.10 23.15
CA ARG A 195 -11.30 34.76 23.77
C ARG A 195 -11.84 33.97 24.94
N SER A 196 -12.12 32.71 24.73
CA SER A 196 -12.60 31.80 25.77
C SER A 196 -11.50 31.27 26.68
N LYS A 197 -10.20 31.44 26.30
CA LYS A 197 -9.01 30.86 26.93
C LYS A 197 -9.08 29.34 27.08
N LYS A 198 -9.71 28.70 26.12
CA LYS A 198 -9.88 27.22 26.08
C LYS A 198 -9.44 26.65 24.74
N VAL A 199 -9.10 25.37 24.78
CA VAL A 199 -8.92 24.59 23.56
C VAL A 199 -10.29 24.16 23.06
N VAL A 200 -10.61 24.48 21.81
CA VAL A 200 -11.90 24.17 21.18
C VAL A 200 -11.69 23.27 19.97
N PRO A 201 -12.61 22.32 19.72
CA PRO A 201 -12.55 21.49 18.51
C PRO A 201 -12.68 22.34 17.24
N CYS A 202 -12.04 21.90 16.16
CA CYS A 202 -12.19 22.49 14.83
C CYS A 202 -11.99 21.40 13.78
N ASP A 203 -12.32 21.71 12.53
CA ASP A 203 -11.96 20.88 11.39
C ASP A 203 -10.57 21.24 10.84
N PRO A 204 -9.92 20.34 10.07
CA PRO A 204 -8.71 20.66 9.32
C PRO A 204 -8.97 21.85 8.39
N SER A 205 -8.24 22.95 8.56
CA SER A 205 -8.44 24.11 7.69
C SER A 205 -7.79 23.91 6.31
N SER A 206 -8.31 24.59 5.28
CA SER A 206 -7.78 24.55 3.92
C SER A 206 -6.27 24.83 3.84
N LYS A 207 -5.76 25.72 4.70
CA LYS A 207 -4.32 26.00 4.82
C LYS A 207 -3.49 24.77 5.11
N TYR A 208 -3.94 23.91 6.04
CA TYR A 208 -3.20 22.70 6.39
C TYR A 208 -3.42 21.62 5.34
N LEU A 209 -4.60 21.49 4.77
CA LEU A 209 -4.88 20.56 3.68
C LEU A 209 -4.00 20.85 2.44
N SER A 210 -3.92 22.11 2.02
CA SER A 210 -3.01 22.52 0.93
C SER A 210 -1.54 22.28 1.31
N ALA A 211 -1.13 22.58 2.54
CA ALA A 211 0.24 22.33 2.98
C ALA A 211 0.59 20.82 2.96
N ILE A 212 -0.35 19.94 3.34
CA ILE A 212 -0.17 18.51 3.29
C ILE A 212 -0.08 18.01 1.83
N LEU A 213 -0.99 18.43 0.96
CA LEU A 213 -1.06 17.94 -0.42
C LEU A 213 0.03 18.50 -1.34
N GLU A 214 0.40 19.75 -1.16
CA GLU A 214 1.22 20.50 -2.13
C GLU A 214 2.68 20.67 -1.67
N SER A 215 3.04 20.20 -0.46
CA SER A 215 4.41 20.30 0.06
C SER A 215 5.45 19.59 -0.83
N GLY A 216 5.04 18.54 -1.55
CA GLY A 216 5.93 17.70 -2.34
C GLY A 216 7.01 16.97 -1.52
N ARG A 217 6.97 17.08 -0.18
CA ARG A 217 7.92 16.47 0.77
C ARG A 217 7.17 15.83 1.91
N HIS A 218 6.79 14.57 1.73
CA HIS A 218 6.03 13.81 2.72
C HIS A 218 6.98 13.02 3.62
N GLN A 219 7.23 13.54 4.84
CA GLN A 219 8.26 12.97 5.75
C GLN A 219 7.79 11.68 6.44
N ALA A 220 6.51 11.57 6.73
CA ALA A 220 5.97 10.43 7.48
C ALA A 220 5.31 9.37 6.59
N LEU A 221 4.98 9.70 5.33
CA LEU A 221 4.35 8.76 4.41
C LEU A 221 5.39 7.87 3.73
N PRO A 222 5.22 6.54 3.74
CA PRO A 222 6.09 5.64 2.99
C PRO A 222 5.93 5.86 1.48
N GLU A 223 7.01 5.67 0.75
CA GLU A 223 6.99 5.81 -0.72
C GLU A 223 6.42 4.55 -1.37
N ILE A 224 5.56 4.72 -2.38
CA ILE A 224 5.02 3.62 -3.17
C ILE A 224 5.19 3.89 -4.66
N ILE A 225 5.53 2.84 -5.42
CA ILE A 225 5.64 2.92 -6.88
C ILE A 225 4.49 2.23 -7.60
N GLY A 226 3.82 1.27 -6.97
CA GLY A 226 2.71 0.55 -7.59
C GLY A 226 2.11 -0.55 -6.72
N VAL A 227 1.15 -1.26 -7.30
CA VAL A 227 0.53 -2.46 -6.73
C VAL A 227 0.97 -3.67 -7.54
N ALA A 228 1.43 -4.72 -6.86
CA ALA A 228 1.78 -6.00 -7.47
C ALA A 228 0.71 -7.03 -7.13
N ARG A 229 0.31 -7.85 -8.12
CA ARG A 229 -0.72 -8.89 -7.96
C ARG A 229 -0.16 -10.30 -8.03
N GLN A 230 1.14 -10.40 -7.93
CA GLN A 230 1.89 -11.65 -7.96
C GLN A 230 3.12 -11.52 -7.05
N PRO A 231 3.74 -12.63 -6.64
CA PRO A 231 4.99 -12.61 -5.91
C PRO A 231 6.05 -11.75 -6.60
N MET A 232 6.81 -11.01 -5.82
CA MET A 232 7.81 -10.06 -6.31
C MET A 232 9.20 -10.58 -6.02
N ILE A 233 10.16 -10.22 -6.88
CA ILE A 233 11.58 -10.46 -6.64
C ILE A 233 12.22 -9.14 -6.19
N ASP A 234 13.02 -9.14 -5.13
CA ASP A 234 13.77 -7.96 -4.67
C ASP A 234 15.10 -7.79 -5.45
N GLU A 235 15.82 -6.69 -5.21
CA GLU A 235 17.10 -6.38 -5.84
C GLU A 235 18.19 -7.45 -5.57
N LEU A 236 18.01 -8.29 -4.56
CA LEU A 236 18.92 -9.38 -4.21
C LEU A 236 18.46 -10.74 -4.79
N GLY A 237 17.42 -10.74 -5.61
CA GLY A 237 16.85 -11.96 -6.20
C GLY A 237 16.00 -12.80 -5.23
N ARG A 238 15.61 -12.26 -4.08
CA ARG A 238 14.77 -12.98 -3.10
C ARG A 238 13.30 -12.77 -3.43
N THR A 239 12.52 -13.82 -3.38
CA THR A 239 11.08 -13.76 -3.66
C THR A 239 10.32 -13.31 -2.42
N SER A 240 9.54 -12.24 -2.54
CA SER A 240 8.58 -11.82 -1.53
C SER A 240 7.23 -12.45 -1.84
N LYS A 241 6.78 -13.34 -0.94
CA LYS A 241 5.51 -14.08 -1.04
C LYS A 241 4.42 -13.51 -0.14
N LYS A 242 4.71 -12.45 0.62
CA LYS A 242 3.78 -11.86 1.59
C LYS A 242 2.95 -10.74 0.95
N ALA A 243 1.66 -10.77 1.21
CA ALA A 243 0.76 -9.68 0.91
C ALA A 243 1.08 -8.44 1.77
N GLY A 244 0.66 -7.27 1.31
CA GLY A 244 0.88 -6.02 2.00
C GLY A 244 2.04 -5.20 1.45
N TYR A 245 2.40 -4.12 2.16
CA TYR A 245 3.44 -3.19 1.72
C TYR A 245 4.85 -3.75 1.94
N CYS A 246 5.64 -3.76 0.87
CA CYS A 246 7.06 -4.14 0.90
C CYS A 246 7.94 -2.88 0.75
N ALA A 247 8.58 -2.46 1.84
CA ALA A 247 9.42 -1.26 1.83
C ALA A 247 10.67 -1.40 0.94
N ALA A 248 11.20 -2.63 0.76
CA ALA A 248 12.37 -2.88 -0.08
C ALA A 248 12.08 -2.58 -1.55
N ASN A 249 10.90 -2.97 -2.03
CA ASN A 249 10.48 -2.81 -3.43
C ASN A 249 9.58 -1.60 -3.63
N LYS A 250 9.13 -0.95 -2.53
CA LYS A 250 8.15 0.14 -2.53
C LYS A 250 6.85 -0.23 -3.28
N LEU A 251 6.47 -1.50 -3.23
CA LEU A 251 5.26 -2.05 -3.85
C LEU A 251 4.30 -2.53 -2.78
N TYR A 252 3.02 -2.45 -3.08
CA TYR A 252 1.98 -3.10 -2.27
C TYR A 252 1.54 -4.39 -2.95
N ALA A 253 1.68 -5.52 -2.27
CA ALA A 253 1.31 -6.83 -2.77
C ALA A 253 -0.18 -7.11 -2.47
N ASP A 254 -1.01 -7.23 -3.51
CA ASP A 254 -2.44 -7.56 -3.44
C ASP A 254 -2.70 -8.90 -4.12
N PHE A 255 -2.35 -9.99 -3.47
CA PHE A 255 -2.58 -11.36 -3.93
C PHE A 255 -2.76 -12.30 -2.73
N ASP A 256 -3.37 -13.44 -2.96
CA ASP A 256 -3.45 -14.50 -1.97
C ASP A 256 -2.12 -15.26 -1.88
N GLU A 257 -1.49 -15.21 -0.71
CA GLU A 257 -0.20 -15.86 -0.44
C GLU A 257 -0.22 -17.38 -0.69
N HIS A 258 -1.39 -18.00 -0.57
CA HIS A 258 -1.56 -19.45 -0.72
C HIS A 258 -1.75 -19.89 -2.18
N THR A 259 -2.00 -18.95 -3.09
CA THR A 259 -2.20 -19.26 -4.52
C THR A 259 -0.88 -19.58 -5.24
N TYR A 260 0.24 -19.09 -4.73
CA TYR A 260 1.54 -19.21 -5.40
C TYR A 260 2.48 -20.16 -4.67
N GLU A 261 2.75 -21.31 -5.29
CA GLU A 261 3.74 -22.27 -4.81
C GLU A 261 5.13 -21.90 -5.38
N VAL A 262 5.84 -21.02 -4.67
CA VAL A 262 7.21 -20.64 -5.05
C VAL A 262 8.19 -21.34 -4.13
N PRO A 263 9.13 -22.18 -4.65
CA PRO A 263 10.13 -22.85 -3.83
C PRO A 263 11.05 -21.85 -3.12
N ASP A 264 11.41 -22.10 -1.87
CA ASP A 264 12.35 -21.25 -1.13
C ASP A 264 13.79 -21.35 -1.64
N ARG A 265 14.12 -22.49 -2.22
CA ARG A 265 15.45 -22.81 -2.81
C ARG A 265 15.26 -23.57 -4.11
N PRO A 266 14.94 -22.87 -5.22
CA PRO A 266 14.73 -23.51 -6.50
C PRO A 266 16.04 -24.18 -6.98
N THR A 267 15.91 -25.37 -7.52
CA THR A 267 16.99 -26.11 -8.16
C THR A 267 17.10 -25.74 -9.64
N LYS A 268 18.15 -26.22 -10.30
CA LYS A 268 18.28 -26.08 -11.77
C LYS A 268 17.19 -26.84 -12.50
N GLU A 269 16.78 -27.99 -11.96
CA GLU A 269 15.73 -28.84 -12.49
C GLU A 269 14.37 -28.11 -12.44
N ASP A 270 14.05 -27.46 -11.31
CA ASP A 270 12.83 -26.63 -11.18
C ASP A 270 12.82 -25.49 -12.20
N ALA A 271 13.98 -24.83 -12.41
CA ALA A 271 14.09 -23.75 -13.38
C ALA A 271 13.91 -24.24 -14.83
N LEU A 272 14.45 -25.42 -15.18
CA LEU A 272 14.28 -26.04 -16.50
C LEU A 272 12.83 -26.46 -16.73
N GLN A 273 12.17 -27.01 -15.72
CA GLN A 273 10.75 -27.36 -15.80
C GLN A 273 9.89 -26.11 -16.01
N ALA A 274 10.08 -25.05 -15.23
CA ALA A 274 9.37 -23.79 -15.40
C ALA A 274 9.60 -23.16 -16.79
N LEU A 275 10.83 -23.25 -17.31
CA LEU A 275 11.12 -22.78 -18.66
C LEU A 275 10.37 -23.61 -19.71
N ALA A 276 10.32 -24.93 -19.56
CA ALA A 276 9.57 -25.81 -20.47
C ALA A 276 8.05 -25.49 -20.45
N GLU A 277 7.50 -25.16 -19.31
CA GLU A 277 6.09 -24.72 -19.18
C GLU A 277 5.85 -23.38 -19.92
N LEU A 278 6.77 -22.41 -19.80
CA LEU A 278 6.69 -21.16 -20.56
C LEU A 278 6.84 -21.41 -22.07
N GLU A 279 7.73 -22.32 -22.50
CA GLU A 279 7.88 -22.69 -23.90
C GLU A 279 6.65 -23.37 -24.47
N ALA A 280 5.94 -24.18 -23.68
CA ALA A 280 4.70 -24.83 -24.07
C ALA A 280 3.57 -23.81 -24.34
N LEU A 281 3.51 -22.71 -23.58
CA LEU A 281 2.56 -21.62 -23.84
C LEU A 281 2.77 -20.95 -25.20
N LEU A 282 3.98 -21.07 -25.76
CA LEU A 282 4.37 -20.42 -27.01
C LEU A 282 4.36 -21.38 -28.21
N GLU A 283 4.00 -22.65 -28.01
CA GLU A 283 4.11 -23.71 -29.05
C GLU A 283 3.21 -23.44 -30.26
N GLU A 284 2.01 -22.94 -30.05
CA GLU A 284 1.04 -22.68 -31.12
C GLU A 284 1.28 -21.38 -31.87
N PHE A 285 2.19 -20.51 -31.40
CA PHE A 285 2.47 -19.24 -32.09
C PHE A 285 3.37 -19.46 -33.32
N PRO A 286 2.98 -18.94 -34.48
CA PRO A 286 3.72 -19.11 -35.73
C PRO A 286 4.92 -18.14 -35.79
N PHE A 287 5.93 -18.33 -34.96
CA PHE A 287 7.16 -17.54 -35.02
C PHE A 287 7.87 -17.70 -36.35
N GLU A 288 8.54 -16.65 -36.82
CA GLU A 288 9.29 -16.71 -38.05
C GLU A 288 10.64 -17.40 -37.86
N THR A 289 11.26 -17.20 -36.70
CA THR A 289 12.53 -17.81 -36.33
C THR A 289 12.56 -18.24 -34.86
N ASP A 290 13.46 -19.11 -34.47
CA ASP A 290 13.71 -19.48 -33.08
C ASP A 290 14.20 -18.29 -32.25
N CYS A 291 14.83 -17.29 -32.89
CA CYS A 291 15.20 -16.04 -32.24
C CYS A 291 13.98 -15.25 -31.78
N ASP A 292 12.89 -15.25 -32.54
CA ASP A 292 11.66 -14.55 -32.20
C ASP A 292 10.96 -15.23 -30.99
N LYS A 293 10.98 -16.57 -30.94
CA LYS A 293 10.52 -17.34 -29.78
C LYS A 293 11.36 -17.01 -28.53
N SER A 294 12.68 -17.02 -28.66
CA SER A 294 13.58 -16.68 -27.56
C SER A 294 13.42 -15.22 -27.09
N ALA A 295 13.19 -14.28 -28.02
CA ALA A 295 12.90 -12.89 -27.70
C ALA A 295 11.56 -12.76 -26.94
N THR A 296 10.54 -13.57 -27.27
CA THR A 296 9.28 -13.62 -26.53
C THR A 296 9.48 -14.11 -25.11
N LEU A 297 10.23 -15.18 -24.89
CA LEU A 297 10.58 -15.66 -23.55
C LEU A 297 11.31 -14.59 -22.74
N SER A 298 12.28 -13.90 -23.36
CA SER A 298 12.95 -12.77 -22.75
C SER A 298 12.01 -11.62 -22.40
N ALA A 299 11.00 -11.36 -23.25
CA ALA A 299 9.97 -10.36 -22.98
C ALA A 299 9.11 -10.74 -21.78
N ILE A 300 8.68 -11.99 -21.67
CA ILE A 300 7.91 -12.52 -20.51
C ILE A 300 8.75 -12.38 -19.23
N LEU A 301 9.99 -12.84 -19.22
CA LEU A 301 10.87 -12.72 -18.06
C LEU A 301 11.11 -11.24 -17.68
N THR A 302 11.26 -10.35 -18.67
CA THR A 302 11.39 -8.90 -18.43
C THR A 302 10.12 -8.33 -17.79
N ALA A 303 8.95 -8.78 -18.21
CA ALA A 303 7.68 -8.35 -17.64
C ALA A 303 7.56 -8.73 -16.16
N VAL A 304 7.93 -9.96 -15.80
CA VAL A 304 7.91 -10.45 -14.40
C VAL A 304 8.86 -9.65 -13.50
N VAL A 305 10.08 -9.39 -13.95
CA VAL A 305 11.10 -8.70 -13.13
C VAL A 305 11.16 -7.19 -13.37
N ARG A 306 10.19 -6.62 -14.08
CA ARG A 306 10.21 -5.21 -14.52
C ARG A 306 10.43 -4.23 -13.37
N SER A 307 9.86 -4.48 -12.22
CA SER A 307 9.98 -3.62 -11.04
C SER A 307 11.44 -3.49 -10.53
N GLN A 308 12.30 -4.45 -10.84
CA GLN A 308 13.71 -4.48 -10.45
C GLN A 308 14.65 -3.92 -11.53
N LEU A 309 14.15 -3.74 -12.73
CA LEU A 309 14.94 -3.22 -13.84
C LEU A 309 14.87 -1.70 -13.88
N LYS A 310 16.01 -1.03 -13.85
CA LYS A 310 16.09 0.44 -14.04
C LYS A 310 15.52 0.86 -15.39
N LEU A 311 15.75 0.08 -16.41
CA LEU A 311 15.26 0.29 -17.77
C LEU A 311 14.81 -1.04 -18.36
N ALA A 312 13.76 -1.01 -19.14
CA ALA A 312 13.32 -2.12 -19.97
C ALA A 312 13.04 -1.62 -21.39
N PRO A 313 13.31 -2.43 -22.43
CA PRO A 313 12.99 -2.07 -23.79
C PRO A 313 11.47 -2.05 -24.01
N MET A 314 11.01 -1.26 -24.95
CA MET A 314 9.67 -1.42 -25.52
C MET A 314 9.69 -2.67 -26.41
N ILE A 315 8.65 -3.49 -26.31
CA ILE A 315 8.52 -4.74 -27.06
C ILE A 315 7.58 -4.47 -28.24
N HIS A 316 8.06 -4.69 -29.46
CA HIS A 316 7.25 -4.52 -30.66
C HIS A 316 6.98 -5.89 -31.30
N VAL A 317 5.72 -6.30 -31.35
CA VAL A 317 5.26 -7.52 -32.00
C VAL A 317 4.78 -7.19 -33.40
N HIS A 318 5.41 -7.73 -34.41
CA HIS A 318 5.10 -7.50 -35.82
C HIS A 318 4.72 -8.80 -36.53
N ALA A 319 3.79 -8.73 -37.46
CA ALA A 319 3.49 -9.82 -38.40
C ALA A 319 2.92 -9.26 -39.71
N HIS A 320 3.22 -9.92 -40.79
CA HIS A 320 2.79 -9.51 -42.13
C HIS A 320 1.30 -9.78 -42.40
N LEU A 321 0.70 -10.77 -41.73
CA LEU A 321 -0.68 -11.18 -41.98
C LEU A 321 -1.62 -10.75 -40.82
N PRO A 322 -2.83 -10.28 -41.12
CA PRO A 322 -3.90 -10.16 -40.13
C PRO A 322 -4.23 -11.53 -39.53
N GLY A 323 -4.71 -11.57 -38.28
CA GLY A 323 -5.08 -12.82 -37.62
C GLY A 323 -3.92 -13.73 -37.19
N SER A 324 -2.68 -13.25 -37.23
CA SER A 324 -1.47 -14.02 -36.83
C SER A 324 -1.25 -14.12 -35.32
N GLY A 325 -2.16 -13.65 -34.46
CA GLY A 325 -2.05 -13.73 -33.01
C GLY A 325 -1.24 -12.61 -32.34
N LYS A 326 -0.89 -11.51 -33.06
CA LYS A 326 -0.12 -10.39 -32.47
C LYS A 326 -0.70 -9.85 -31.18
N SER A 327 -1.97 -9.48 -31.19
CA SER A 327 -2.64 -8.89 -30.01
C SER A 327 -2.72 -9.88 -28.88
N TYR A 328 -2.95 -11.17 -29.18
CA TYR A 328 -2.95 -12.23 -28.18
C TYR A 328 -1.58 -12.43 -27.54
N LEU A 329 -0.50 -12.47 -28.33
CA LEU A 329 0.87 -12.58 -27.82
C LEU A 329 1.25 -11.38 -26.96
N THR A 330 0.85 -10.16 -27.38
CA THR A 330 1.10 -8.95 -26.61
C THR A 330 0.35 -8.96 -25.27
N ALA A 331 -0.91 -9.39 -25.29
CA ALA A 331 -1.71 -9.55 -24.07
C ALA A 331 -1.14 -10.62 -23.15
N LEU A 332 -0.65 -11.75 -23.68
CA LEU A 332 0.03 -12.79 -22.91
C LEU A 332 1.27 -12.24 -22.19
N ILE A 333 2.15 -11.52 -22.90
CA ILE A 333 3.36 -10.92 -22.29
C ILE A 333 2.96 -9.93 -21.19
N ALA A 334 1.93 -9.09 -21.42
CA ALA A 334 1.46 -8.12 -20.44
C ALA A 334 0.84 -8.77 -19.21
N ALA A 335 0.15 -9.91 -19.36
CA ALA A 335 -0.42 -10.66 -18.25
C ALA A 335 0.66 -11.12 -17.25
N PHE A 336 1.86 -11.43 -17.70
CA PHE A 336 2.98 -11.74 -16.83
C PHE A 336 3.49 -10.54 -16.02
N ALA A 337 3.20 -9.31 -16.43
CA ALA A 337 3.53 -8.11 -15.66
C ALA A 337 2.47 -7.76 -14.60
N THR A 338 1.22 -8.16 -14.82
CA THR A 338 0.07 -7.68 -14.03
C THR A 338 -0.67 -8.77 -13.28
N GLY A 339 -0.59 -10.02 -13.73
CA GLY A 339 -1.50 -11.09 -13.32
C GLY A 339 -2.93 -10.95 -13.87
N ASP A 340 -3.23 -9.90 -14.65
CA ASP A 340 -4.54 -9.58 -15.20
C ASP A 340 -4.48 -9.22 -16.68
N GLU A 341 -5.65 -9.14 -17.32
CA GLU A 341 -5.80 -8.64 -18.67
C GLU A 341 -5.56 -7.12 -18.72
N VAL A 342 -4.72 -6.69 -19.66
CA VAL A 342 -4.39 -5.29 -19.91
C VAL A 342 -5.13 -4.82 -21.16
N ALA A 343 -5.95 -3.77 -21.01
CA ALA A 343 -6.64 -3.17 -22.14
C ALA A 343 -5.65 -2.50 -23.12
N ALA A 344 -5.80 -2.79 -24.39
CA ALA A 344 -5.01 -2.15 -25.43
C ALA A 344 -5.57 -0.77 -25.77
N SER A 345 -4.67 0.19 -25.99
CA SER A 345 -5.00 1.57 -26.39
C SER A 345 -4.47 1.85 -27.79
N SER A 346 -5.17 2.65 -28.56
CA SER A 346 -4.65 3.13 -29.83
C SER A 346 -3.50 4.10 -29.61
N PHE A 347 -2.44 3.98 -30.41
CA PHE A 347 -1.32 4.92 -30.31
C PHE A 347 -1.75 6.30 -30.85
N PRO A 348 -1.55 7.40 -30.08
CA PRO A 348 -1.91 8.74 -30.51
C PRO A 348 -1.11 9.16 -31.75
N LYS A 349 -1.77 9.89 -32.66
CA LYS A 349 -1.17 10.25 -33.95
C LYS A 349 -0.26 11.47 -33.90
N ASP A 350 -0.45 12.34 -32.91
CA ASP A 350 0.37 13.52 -32.74
C ASP A 350 1.14 13.51 -31.42
N ASP A 351 2.26 14.21 -31.39
CA ASP A 351 3.19 14.22 -30.24
C ASP A 351 2.56 14.82 -28.97
N GLU A 352 1.66 15.80 -29.11
CA GLU A 352 1.04 16.43 -27.94
C GLU A 352 0.02 15.49 -27.27
N GLU A 353 -0.80 14.82 -28.07
CA GLU A 353 -1.72 13.80 -27.57
C GLU A 353 -0.96 12.61 -26.97
N CYS A 354 0.13 12.19 -27.61
CA CYS A 354 0.99 11.13 -27.09
C CYS A 354 1.55 11.49 -25.71
N ARG A 355 2.06 12.71 -25.53
CA ARG A 355 2.57 13.19 -24.24
C ARG A 355 1.47 13.23 -23.18
N LYS A 356 0.28 13.75 -23.50
CA LYS A 356 -0.87 13.79 -22.58
C LYS A 356 -1.31 12.38 -22.20
N PHE A 357 -1.41 11.49 -23.17
CA PHE A 357 -1.78 10.09 -22.96
C PHE A 357 -0.75 9.40 -22.06
N LEU A 358 0.53 9.46 -22.39
CA LEU A 358 1.60 8.84 -21.60
C LEU A 358 1.64 9.41 -20.17
N HIS A 359 1.49 10.73 -20.02
CA HIS A 359 1.43 11.36 -18.71
C HIS A 359 0.26 10.82 -17.87
N SER A 360 -0.92 10.71 -18.45
CA SER A 360 -2.11 10.14 -17.80
C SER A 360 -1.89 8.67 -17.41
N GLN A 361 -1.34 7.87 -18.31
CA GLN A 361 -1.05 6.45 -18.05
C GLN A 361 0.01 6.29 -16.95
N LEU A 362 1.08 7.07 -17.00
CA LEU A 362 2.16 7.01 -16.00
C LEU A 362 1.70 7.48 -14.61
N LEU A 363 0.72 8.37 -14.52
CA LEU A 363 0.11 8.75 -13.24
C LEU A 363 -0.61 7.56 -12.58
N SER A 364 -1.27 6.71 -13.34
CA SER A 364 -1.92 5.50 -12.81
C SER A 364 -0.95 4.36 -12.51
N SER A 365 0.32 4.44 -12.97
CA SER A 365 1.38 3.41 -12.85
C SER A 365 0.93 2.01 -13.26
N PRO A 366 0.42 1.80 -14.46
CA PRO A 366 0.14 0.47 -14.92
C PRO A 366 1.45 -0.33 -15.00
N ALA A 367 1.40 -1.62 -14.68
CA ALA A 367 2.56 -2.50 -14.82
C ALA A 367 2.94 -2.72 -16.30
N ALA A 368 1.96 -2.61 -17.20
CA ALA A 368 2.15 -2.66 -18.65
C ALA A 368 1.20 -1.70 -19.36
N ILE A 369 1.65 -1.16 -20.50
CA ILE A 369 0.83 -0.38 -21.43
C ILE A 369 0.89 -1.07 -22.78
N ILE A 370 -0.26 -1.40 -23.37
CA ILE A 370 -0.35 -2.02 -24.68
C ILE A 370 -0.83 -0.97 -25.67
N PHE A 371 -0.08 -0.81 -26.74
CA PHE A 371 -0.51 -0.05 -27.91
C PHE A 371 -0.87 -1.01 -29.05
N ASP A 372 -2.06 -0.88 -29.58
CA ASP A 372 -2.50 -1.62 -30.75
C ASP A 372 -2.41 -0.74 -32.03
N ASN A 373 -2.17 -1.41 -33.16
CA ASN A 373 -2.13 -0.75 -34.49
C ASN A 373 -1.11 0.40 -34.60
N LEU A 374 0.13 0.17 -34.11
CA LEU A 374 1.24 1.05 -34.44
C LEU A 374 1.48 1.04 -35.95
N THR A 375 1.15 2.14 -36.63
CA THR A 375 1.57 2.38 -38.00
C THR A 375 2.95 3.01 -37.96
N THR A 376 3.96 2.22 -38.34
CA THR A 376 5.30 2.76 -38.59
C THR A 376 5.33 3.30 -40.02
N ASP A 377 5.29 4.60 -40.17
CA ASP A 377 5.71 5.25 -41.42
C ASP A 377 7.24 5.31 -41.47
#